data_f6fba4ce9a15b9ea2f430ace363fd94b
#
_entry.id   f6fba4ce9a15b9ea2f430ace363fd94b
#
_cell.length_a   1.000
_cell.length_b   1.000
_cell.length_c   1.000
_cell.angle_alpha   90.00
_cell.angle_beta   90.00
_cell.angle_gamma   90.00
#
_symmetry.space_group_name_H-M   'P 1'
#
loop_
_entity.id
_entity.type
_entity.pdbx_description
1 polymer ?
#
loop_
_entity_poly.entity_id
_entity_poly.type
_entity_poly.pdbx_seq_one_letter_code
_entity_poly.pdbx_strand_id
1 'polypeptide(L)'
;MTGPYPPEYGAGPVGPQMYAPQPYPENVPSPYPSMLPPPVHYPKRRRWLPVAIAALALLVIAGLVTAIVFASRDDTASNQTGLTDASAQAAIQEYLDALSQGDDETVARHTLCGLFDAVKEHRSDLALASLSSDAFRKQYSRAEVTSIDKMVQWSPNQAQVLFTMRVAPATGSTRYQPPKDEEQAVAQLLTQDNEILVCSYLPRTAGQY
;
A
#
# COMPACT_ATOMS: atom_id res chain seq x y z
N MET A 1 -7.15 -33.12 41.38
CA MET A 1 -6.66 -32.74 40.06
C MET A 1 -7.73 -33.14 39.04
N THR A 2 -8.63 -32.23 38.74
CA THR A 2 -9.78 -32.43 37.83
C THR A 2 -9.45 -31.78 36.51
N GLY A 3 -9.38 -32.61 35.43
CA GLY A 3 -9.12 -32.16 34.05
C GLY A 3 -10.35 -31.47 33.44
N PRO A 4 -10.14 -30.62 32.41
CA PRO A 4 -11.21 -29.90 31.77
C PRO A 4 -12.05 -30.80 30.86
N TYR A 5 -13.38 -30.63 30.92
CA TYR A 5 -14.37 -31.31 30.10
C TYR A 5 -14.27 -30.85 28.62
N PRO A 6 -14.50 -31.78 27.65
CA PRO A 6 -14.61 -31.40 26.25
C PRO A 6 -15.97 -30.70 25.96
N PRO A 7 -16.05 -29.79 24.99
CA PRO A 7 -17.30 -29.12 24.63
C PRO A 7 -18.27 -30.08 23.93
N GLU A 8 -19.53 -30.08 24.39
CA GLU A 8 -20.66 -30.74 23.77
C GLU A 8 -20.97 -30.15 22.39
N TYR A 9 -20.93 -30.99 21.37
CA TYR A 9 -21.38 -30.61 20.02
C TYR A 9 -22.90 -30.54 20.00
N GLY A 10 -23.45 -29.33 19.85
CA GLY A 10 -24.86 -29.06 19.63
C GLY A 10 -25.36 -29.68 18.33
N ALA A 11 -26.52 -30.32 18.42
CA ALA A 11 -27.23 -30.93 17.30
C ALA A 11 -27.51 -29.92 16.19
N GLY A 12 -27.19 -30.29 14.93
CA GLY A 12 -27.45 -29.48 13.74
C GLY A 12 -28.94 -29.26 13.47
N PRO A 13 -29.27 -28.22 12.71
CA PRO A 13 -30.67 -27.88 12.38
C PRO A 13 -31.34 -28.98 11.57
N VAL A 14 -32.52 -29.37 12.03
CA VAL A 14 -33.42 -30.32 11.34
C VAL A 14 -33.80 -29.73 10.00
N GLY A 15 -33.57 -30.48 8.92
CA GLY A 15 -33.94 -30.10 7.54
C GLY A 15 -35.47 -29.96 7.36
N PRO A 16 -35.90 -29.18 6.37
CA PRO A 16 -37.33 -28.98 6.11
C PRO A 16 -38.02 -30.30 5.71
N GLN A 17 -39.12 -30.59 6.40
CA GLN A 17 -39.96 -31.75 6.08
C GLN A 17 -40.56 -31.58 4.66
N MET A 18 -40.29 -32.57 3.81
CA MET A 18 -40.99 -32.69 2.52
C MET A 18 -42.46 -33.00 2.79
N TYR A 19 -43.34 -32.07 2.43
CA TYR A 19 -44.76 -32.33 2.33
C TYR A 19 -45.00 -33.24 1.12
N ALA A 20 -45.74 -34.35 1.35
CA ALA A 20 -46.19 -35.19 0.30
C ALA A 20 -47.19 -34.45 -0.62
N PRO A 21 -47.10 -34.62 -1.96
CA PRO A 21 -48.02 -33.98 -2.87
C PRO A 21 -49.45 -34.51 -2.63
N GLN A 22 -50.39 -33.60 -2.40
CA GLN A 22 -51.81 -33.92 -2.32
C GLN A 22 -52.30 -34.27 -3.72
N PRO A 23 -53.16 -35.32 -3.86
CA PRO A 23 -53.76 -35.65 -5.14
C PRO A 23 -54.75 -34.56 -5.56
N TYR A 24 -54.60 -34.07 -6.78
CA TYR A 24 -55.53 -33.13 -7.38
C TYR A 24 -56.87 -33.83 -7.65
N PRO A 25 -57.99 -33.17 -7.32
CA PRO A 25 -59.30 -33.69 -7.71
C PRO A 25 -59.46 -33.60 -9.22
N GLU A 26 -59.65 -34.75 -9.84
CA GLU A 26 -60.03 -34.90 -11.25
C GLU A 26 -61.47 -34.45 -11.43
N ASN A 27 -61.73 -33.65 -12.49
CA ASN A 27 -63.03 -33.26 -13.01
C ASN A 27 -63.84 -32.22 -12.21
N VAL A 28 -63.49 -30.95 -12.45
CA VAL A 28 -64.47 -29.88 -12.33
C VAL A 28 -64.83 -29.43 -13.76
N PRO A 29 -66.09 -29.54 -14.23
CA PRO A 29 -66.48 -29.02 -15.54
C PRO A 29 -66.37 -27.50 -15.52
N SER A 30 -65.66 -26.95 -16.47
CA SER A 30 -65.49 -25.51 -16.62
C SER A 30 -66.75 -24.83 -17.09
N PRO A 31 -67.29 -23.87 -16.34
CA PRO A 31 -68.55 -23.20 -16.74
C PRO A 31 -68.36 -22.00 -17.67
N TYR A 32 -67.17 -21.87 -18.30
CA TYR A 32 -66.92 -20.73 -19.19
C TYR A 32 -67.06 -21.14 -20.65
N PRO A 33 -67.93 -20.44 -21.43
CA PRO A 33 -67.94 -20.60 -22.87
C PRO A 33 -66.63 -20.17 -23.50
N SER A 34 -66.11 -20.97 -24.41
CA SER A 34 -64.88 -20.76 -25.14
C SER A 34 -64.97 -19.52 -26.06
N MET A 35 -64.83 -18.37 -25.48
CA MET A 35 -64.48 -17.16 -26.25
C MET A 35 -62.98 -17.06 -26.35
N LEU A 36 -62.43 -17.37 -27.53
CA LEU A 36 -61.07 -17.12 -27.87
C LEU A 36 -60.81 -15.59 -27.75
N PRO A 37 -59.79 -15.17 -27.00
CA PRO A 37 -59.49 -13.75 -26.92
C PRO A 37 -59.07 -13.25 -28.33
N PRO A 38 -59.38 -12.01 -28.69
CA PRO A 38 -59.03 -11.45 -29.98
C PRO A 38 -57.50 -11.45 -30.18
N PRO A 39 -57.01 -11.64 -31.41
CA PRO A 39 -55.58 -11.69 -31.69
C PRO A 39 -54.92 -10.36 -31.32
N VAL A 40 -54.02 -10.40 -30.36
CA VAL A 40 -53.24 -9.22 -29.91
C VAL A 40 -52.15 -8.97 -30.96
N HIS A 41 -52.21 -7.82 -31.63
CA HIS A 41 -51.15 -7.38 -32.52
C HIS A 41 -49.92 -6.99 -31.70
N TYR A 42 -48.91 -7.87 -31.65
CA TYR A 42 -47.62 -7.55 -31.06
C TYR A 42 -46.89 -6.61 -32.03
N PRO A 43 -46.46 -5.37 -31.57
CA PRO A 43 -45.64 -4.51 -32.39
C PRO A 43 -44.32 -5.23 -32.69
N LYS A 44 -43.94 -5.26 -33.98
CA LYS A 44 -42.66 -5.82 -34.44
C LYS A 44 -41.54 -5.14 -33.67
N ARG A 45 -40.97 -5.80 -32.65
CA ARG A 45 -39.79 -5.30 -31.91
C ARG A 45 -38.68 -5.01 -32.93
N ARG A 46 -38.33 -3.76 -33.06
CA ARG A 46 -37.15 -3.32 -33.81
C ARG A 46 -35.94 -4.06 -33.25
N ARG A 47 -35.49 -5.12 -33.93
CA ARG A 47 -34.34 -5.94 -33.52
C ARG A 47 -33.02 -5.14 -33.46
N TRP A 48 -33.02 -3.91 -33.91
CA TRP A 48 -31.88 -3.01 -33.94
C TRP A 48 -31.61 -2.34 -32.58
N LEU A 49 -32.66 -2.17 -31.78
CA LEU A 49 -32.52 -1.50 -30.47
C LEU A 49 -31.59 -2.28 -29.49
N PRO A 50 -31.73 -3.63 -29.32
CA PRO A 50 -30.83 -4.36 -28.43
C PRO A 50 -29.38 -4.39 -28.94
N VAL A 51 -29.17 -4.38 -30.27
CA VAL A 51 -27.82 -4.33 -30.85
C VAL A 51 -27.16 -2.96 -30.62
N ALA A 52 -27.92 -1.87 -30.74
CA ALA A 52 -27.42 -0.52 -30.46
C ALA A 52 -27.07 -0.33 -28.98
N ILE A 53 -27.88 -0.88 -28.07
CA ILE A 53 -27.60 -0.84 -26.60
C ILE A 53 -26.37 -1.67 -26.27
N ALA A 54 -26.21 -2.87 -26.88
CA ALA A 54 -25.04 -3.71 -26.66
C ALA A 54 -23.75 -3.04 -27.18
N ALA A 55 -23.80 -2.38 -28.35
CA ALA A 55 -22.67 -1.64 -28.88
C ALA A 55 -22.29 -0.43 -28.00
N LEU A 56 -23.28 0.30 -27.49
CA LEU A 56 -23.04 1.41 -26.56
C LEU A 56 -22.42 0.93 -25.25
N ALA A 57 -22.91 -0.17 -24.69
CA ALA A 57 -22.37 -0.77 -23.48
C ALA A 57 -20.89 -1.21 -23.65
N LEU A 58 -20.55 -1.81 -24.81
CA LEU A 58 -19.18 -2.18 -25.13
C LEU A 58 -18.25 -0.96 -25.26
N LEU A 59 -18.73 0.15 -25.86
CA LEU A 59 -17.96 1.39 -25.96
C LEU A 59 -17.72 2.03 -24.59
N VAL A 60 -18.71 2.00 -23.69
CA VAL A 60 -18.57 2.49 -22.31
C VAL A 60 -17.58 1.66 -21.53
N ILE A 61 -17.65 0.31 -21.63
CA ILE A 61 -16.71 -0.59 -20.97
C ILE A 61 -15.29 -0.39 -21.51
N ALA A 62 -15.11 -0.29 -22.83
CA ALA A 62 -13.83 -0.02 -23.45
C ALA A 62 -13.26 1.34 -23.02
N GLY A 63 -14.09 2.37 -22.93
CA GLY A 63 -13.73 3.69 -22.44
C GLY A 63 -13.31 3.68 -20.96
N LEU A 64 -14.02 2.93 -20.10
CA LEU A 64 -13.68 2.75 -18.69
C LEU A 64 -12.37 1.98 -18.51
N VAL A 65 -12.16 0.90 -19.26
CA VAL A 65 -10.93 0.11 -19.20
C VAL A 65 -9.73 0.94 -19.68
N THR A 66 -9.88 1.71 -20.76
CA THR A 66 -8.81 2.61 -21.20
C THR A 66 -8.54 3.72 -20.19
N ALA A 67 -9.56 4.32 -19.58
CA ALA A 67 -9.39 5.32 -18.52
C ALA A 67 -8.66 4.73 -17.28
N ILE A 68 -9.01 3.51 -16.86
CA ILE A 68 -8.32 2.83 -15.75
C ILE A 68 -6.86 2.51 -16.11
N VAL A 69 -6.60 2.03 -17.32
CA VAL A 69 -5.22 1.74 -17.78
C VAL A 69 -4.38 2.99 -17.92
N PHE A 70 -4.97 4.11 -18.37
CA PHE A 70 -4.27 5.40 -18.40
C PHE A 70 -4.08 5.97 -17.00
N ALA A 71 -5.09 5.93 -16.12
CA ALA A 71 -4.95 6.36 -14.73
C ALA A 71 -3.90 5.52 -13.97
N SER A 72 -3.80 4.20 -14.22
CA SER A 72 -2.78 3.35 -13.61
C SER A 72 -1.37 3.57 -14.18
N ARG A 73 -1.25 4.21 -15.34
CA ARG A 73 0.06 4.61 -15.91
C ARG A 73 0.52 5.98 -15.41
N ASP A 74 -0.41 6.82 -14.98
CA ASP A 74 -0.12 8.14 -14.39
C ASP A 74 0.18 8.07 -12.89
N ASP A 75 0.09 6.89 -12.23
CA ASP A 75 0.52 6.69 -10.85
C ASP A 75 2.04 6.85 -10.63
N THR A 76 2.81 7.09 -11.71
CA THR A 76 4.18 7.59 -11.63
C THR A 76 4.26 9.12 -11.73
N ALA A 77 3.14 9.80 -11.93
CA ALA A 77 3.05 11.26 -12.00
C ALA A 77 1.79 11.79 -11.30
N SER A 78 1.49 11.29 -10.09
CA SER A 78 0.55 12.00 -9.24
C SER A 78 1.23 13.31 -8.82
N ASN A 79 0.64 14.43 -9.26
CA ASN A 79 0.85 15.76 -8.70
C ASN A 79 0.47 15.79 -7.21
N GLN A 80 1.15 14.98 -6.40
CA GLN A 80 1.14 15.12 -4.96
C GLN A 80 2.38 15.92 -4.62
N THR A 81 2.16 17.12 -4.15
CA THR A 81 3.13 17.99 -3.53
C THR A 81 4.06 17.19 -2.63
N GLY A 82 5.24 16.81 -3.15
CA GLY A 82 6.36 16.51 -2.32
C GLY A 82 7.05 15.16 -2.49
N LEU A 83 6.37 14.01 -2.50
CA LEU A 83 7.05 12.71 -2.38
C LEU A 83 7.22 12.01 -3.73
N THR A 84 8.34 12.27 -4.39
CA THR A 84 8.80 11.61 -5.63
C THR A 84 10.10 10.85 -5.34
N ASP A 85 10.52 9.94 -6.23
CA ASP A 85 11.80 9.25 -6.08
C ASP A 85 12.98 10.23 -5.97
N ALA A 86 12.95 11.30 -6.75
CA ALA A 86 14.00 12.32 -6.72
C ALA A 86 14.00 13.10 -5.40
N SER A 87 12.83 13.49 -4.87
CA SER A 87 12.74 14.21 -3.60
C SER A 87 13.05 13.31 -2.41
N ALA A 88 12.67 12.03 -2.47
CA ALA A 88 13.03 11.02 -1.48
C ALA A 88 14.55 10.79 -1.46
N GLN A 89 15.17 10.66 -2.64
CA GLN A 89 16.62 10.50 -2.76
C GLN A 89 17.35 11.70 -2.18
N ALA A 90 16.91 12.92 -2.46
CA ALA A 90 17.52 14.15 -1.94
C ALA A 90 17.44 14.21 -0.40
N ALA A 91 16.26 13.93 0.18
CA ALA A 91 16.07 13.96 1.62
C ALA A 91 16.87 12.86 2.35
N ILE A 92 16.95 11.65 1.77
CA ILE A 92 17.78 10.58 2.34
C ILE A 92 19.27 10.94 2.25
N GLN A 93 19.70 11.54 1.13
CA GLN A 93 21.09 11.97 0.99
C GLN A 93 21.45 13.05 2.00
N GLU A 94 20.60 14.04 2.20
CA GLU A 94 20.78 15.10 3.21
C GLU A 94 20.96 14.51 4.62
N TYR A 95 20.09 13.55 4.98
CA TYR A 95 20.20 12.84 6.26
C TYR A 95 21.52 12.06 6.41
N LEU A 96 21.96 11.35 5.37
CA LEU A 96 23.24 10.60 5.39
C LEU A 96 24.44 11.55 5.44
N ASP A 97 24.35 12.68 4.79
CA ASP A 97 25.40 13.71 4.84
C ASP A 97 25.49 14.35 6.24
N ALA A 98 24.34 14.64 6.87
CA ALA A 98 24.28 15.11 8.26
C ALA A 98 24.90 14.10 9.23
N LEU A 99 24.61 12.80 9.09
CA LEU A 99 25.23 11.74 9.89
C LEU A 99 26.76 11.68 9.69
N SER A 100 27.21 11.82 8.45
CA SER A 100 28.64 11.79 8.09
C SER A 100 29.39 12.99 8.64
N GLN A 101 28.77 14.16 8.65
CA GLN A 101 29.35 15.41 9.12
C GLN A 101 29.22 15.62 10.64
N GLY A 102 28.30 14.86 11.27
CA GLY A 102 27.96 15.03 12.68
C GLY A 102 27.15 16.30 12.94
N ASP A 103 26.30 16.66 12.01
CA ASP A 103 25.30 17.70 12.18
C ASP A 103 24.12 17.14 12.99
N ASP A 104 24.30 17.18 14.31
CA ASP A 104 23.37 16.59 15.27
C ASP A 104 21.99 17.28 15.23
N GLU A 105 21.93 18.56 14.85
CA GLU A 105 20.66 19.29 14.74
C GLU A 105 19.82 18.79 13.56
N THR A 106 20.42 18.68 12.38
CA THR A 106 19.76 18.14 11.20
C THR A 106 19.35 16.68 11.41
N VAL A 107 20.22 15.85 12.01
CA VAL A 107 19.90 14.45 12.34
C VAL A 107 18.72 14.37 13.31
N ALA A 108 18.70 15.21 14.36
CA ALA A 108 17.61 15.24 15.33
C ALA A 108 16.28 15.69 14.69
N ARG A 109 16.32 16.70 13.83
CA ARG A 109 15.14 17.20 13.10
C ARG A 109 14.51 16.08 12.25
N HIS A 110 15.30 15.34 11.52
CA HIS A 110 14.84 14.18 10.75
C HIS A 110 14.26 13.10 11.66
N THR A 111 15.02 12.59 12.61
CA THR A 111 14.63 11.42 13.42
C THR A 111 13.44 11.66 14.34
N LEU A 112 13.21 12.90 14.77
CA LEU A 112 12.04 13.27 15.58
C LEU A 112 10.78 13.54 14.77
N CYS A 113 10.86 13.44 13.44
CA CYS A 113 9.68 13.49 12.58
C CYS A 113 8.77 14.70 12.83
N GLY A 114 9.35 15.90 12.80
CA GLY A 114 8.62 17.15 12.97
C GLY A 114 8.29 17.50 14.42
N LEU A 115 8.70 16.69 15.38
CA LEU A 115 8.55 17.03 16.80
C LEU A 115 9.70 17.88 17.33
N PHE A 116 10.80 17.97 16.59
CA PHE A 116 12.01 18.71 17.04
C PHE A 116 11.68 20.16 17.36
N ASP A 117 11.04 20.88 16.46
CA ASP A 117 10.72 22.29 16.64
C ASP A 117 9.58 22.56 17.63
N ALA A 118 8.83 21.52 18.02
CA ALA A 118 7.74 21.61 18.99
C ALA A 118 8.21 21.56 20.46
N VAL A 119 9.46 21.13 20.70
CA VAL A 119 10.02 20.92 22.05
C VAL A 119 10.97 22.06 22.38
N LYS A 120 10.95 22.55 23.64
CA LYS A 120 11.81 23.61 24.08
C LYS A 120 13.22 23.15 24.53
N GLU A 121 13.32 21.87 24.92
CA GLU A 121 14.61 21.31 25.40
C GLU A 121 15.06 20.20 24.43
N HIS A 122 16.18 20.46 23.75
CA HIS A 122 16.73 19.58 22.71
C HIS A 122 17.95 18.77 23.18
N ARG A 123 18.37 18.91 24.45
CA ARG A 123 19.63 18.31 24.94
C ARG A 123 19.67 16.79 24.80
N SER A 124 18.56 16.08 25.12
CA SER A 124 18.47 14.64 25.00
C SER A 124 18.48 14.19 23.54
N ASP A 125 17.82 14.96 22.70
CA ASP A 125 17.62 14.64 21.28
C ASP A 125 18.92 14.85 20.50
N LEU A 126 19.63 15.93 20.78
CA LEU A 126 20.97 16.16 20.23
C LEU A 126 21.97 15.12 20.70
N ALA A 127 21.87 14.64 21.94
CA ALA A 127 22.73 13.56 22.42
C ALA A 127 22.48 12.23 21.70
N LEU A 128 21.21 11.90 21.39
CA LEU A 128 20.84 10.72 20.59
C LEU A 128 21.29 10.87 19.14
N ALA A 129 21.12 12.05 18.56
CA ALA A 129 21.59 12.36 17.21
C ALA A 129 23.12 12.21 17.10
N SER A 130 23.86 12.73 18.08
CA SER A 130 25.31 12.59 18.16
C SER A 130 25.75 11.12 18.25
N LEU A 131 25.07 10.29 19.06
CA LEU A 131 25.34 8.86 19.12
C LEU A 131 25.08 8.16 17.78
N SER A 132 24.03 8.55 17.08
CA SER A 132 23.70 8.00 15.75
C SER A 132 24.76 8.39 14.73
N SER A 133 25.17 9.66 14.72
CA SER A 133 26.26 10.17 13.87
C SER A 133 27.58 9.46 14.15
N ASP A 134 27.94 9.27 15.43
CA ASP A 134 29.14 8.52 15.81
C ASP A 134 29.10 7.06 15.40
N ALA A 135 27.95 6.42 15.54
CA ALA A 135 27.76 5.03 15.12
C ALA A 135 27.90 4.88 13.61
N PHE A 136 27.37 5.84 12.85
CA PHE A 136 27.46 5.88 11.41
C PHE A 136 28.92 6.08 10.93
N ARG A 137 29.61 7.08 11.47
CA ARG A 137 31.01 7.40 11.15
C ARG A 137 32.00 6.28 11.50
N LYS A 138 31.67 5.44 12.48
CA LYS A 138 32.46 4.23 12.79
C LYS A 138 32.31 3.14 11.73
N GLN A 139 31.26 3.15 10.97
CA GLN A 139 30.97 2.15 9.93
C GLN A 139 31.38 2.66 8.55
N TYR A 140 31.03 3.92 8.25
CA TYR A 140 31.17 4.51 6.94
C TYR A 140 31.89 5.85 7.02
N SER A 141 32.83 6.08 6.12
CA SER A 141 33.45 7.39 5.91
C SER A 141 32.63 8.25 4.94
N ARG A 142 31.83 7.63 4.09
CA ARG A 142 30.93 8.26 3.11
C ARG A 142 29.82 7.31 2.73
N ALA A 143 28.64 7.85 2.48
CA ALA A 143 27.51 7.16 1.88
C ALA A 143 26.86 8.05 0.81
N GLU A 144 26.46 7.45 -0.31
CA GLU A 144 25.85 8.14 -1.43
C GLU A 144 24.68 7.30 -1.93
N VAL A 145 23.46 7.88 -1.96
CA VAL A 145 22.28 7.21 -2.48
C VAL A 145 22.36 7.08 -3.99
N THR A 146 22.41 5.83 -4.49
CA THR A 146 22.54 5.56 -5.92
C THR A 146 21.21 5.34 -6.62
N SER A 147 20.21 4.75 -5.93
CA SER A 147 18.88 4.49 -6.49
C SER A 147 17.81 4.37 -5.40
N ILE A 148 16.59 4.74 -5.77
CA ILE A 148 15.38 4.37 -5.06
C ILE A 148 14.85 3.10 -5.72
N ASP A 149 14.90 1.97 -4.98
CA ASP A 149 14.54 0.66 -5.54
C ASP A 149 13.02 0.44 -5.46
N LYS A 150 12.39 0.91 -4.38
CA LYS A 150 10.95 0.82 -4.18
C LYS A 150 10.46 1.85 -3.18
N MET A 151 9.38 2.53 -3.52
CA MET A 151 8.66 3.41 -2.59
C MET A 151 7.24 2.87 -2.40
N VAL A 152 6.81 2.77 -1.14
CA VAL A 152 5.46 2.36 -0.73
C VAL A 152 4.88 3.46 0.12
N GLN A 153 3.91 4.17 -0.41
CA GLN A 153 3.14 5.18 0.32
C GLN A 153 1.99 4.49 1.06
N TRP A 154 1.83 4.76 2.33
CA TRP A 154 0.69 4.32 3.13
C TRP A 154 -0.23 5.47 3.56
N SER A 155 0.20 6.70 3.35
CA SER A 155 -0.63 7.90 3.49
C SER A 155 -0.13 8.99 2.54
N PRO A 156 -0.89 10.08 2.34
CA PRO A 156 -0.48 11.18 1.44
C PRO A 156 0.86 11.82 1.81
N ASN A 157 1.27 11.74 3.06
CA ASN A 157 2.46 12.37 3.59
C ASN A 157 3.46 11.38 4.21
N GLN A 158 3.26 10.08 4.07
CA GLN A 158 4.16 9.06 4.63
C GLN A 158 4.46 7.96 3.62
N ALA A 159 5.73 7.60 3.51
CA ALA A 159 6.17 6.48 2.70
C ALA A 159 7.30 5.70 3.35
N GLN A 160 7.41 4.44 2.95
CA GLN A 160 8.56 3.60 3.21
C GLN A 160 9.34 3.44 1.91
N VAL A 161 10.63 3.66 1.97
CA VAL A 161 11.52 3.64 0.82
C VAL A 161 12.60 2.59 1.02
N LEU A 162 12.71 1.66 0.08
CA LEU A 162 13.86 0.79 -0.09
C LEU A 162 14.80 1.48 -1.08
N PHE A 163 16.05 1.65 -0.71
CA PHE A 163 17.03 2.31 -1.55
C PHE A 163 18.39 1.62 -1.47
N THR A 164 19.19 1.81 -2.52
CA THR A 164 20.57 1.37 -2.59
C THR A 164 21.49 2.56 -2.42
N MET A 165 22.52 2.39 -1.62
CA MET A 165 23.55 3.39 -1.39
C MET A 165 24.94 2.80 -1.64
N ARG A 166 25.83 3.61 -2.18
CA ARG A 166 27.26 3.30 -2.25
C ARG A 166 27.92 3.79 -0.98
N VAL A 167 28.67 2.91 -0.33
CA VAL A 167 29.32 3.22 0.95
C VAL A 167 30.82 3.05 0.85
N ALA A 168 31.55 3.95 1.51
CA ALA A 168 32.99 3.79 1.75
C ALA A 168 33.20 3.40 3.22
N PRO A 169 33.88 2.29 3.52
CA PRO A 169 34.12 1.88 4.90
C PRO A 169 35.00 2.89 5.64
N ALA A 170 34.74 3.05 6.93
CA ALA A 170 35.60 3.88 7.78
C ALA A 170 36.99 3.21 7.94
N THR A 171 38.05 4.03 7.98
CA THR A 171 39.42 3.56 8.19
C THR A 171 39.53 2.86 9.55
N GLY A 172 39.91 1.58 9.58
CA GLY A 172 40.03 0.80 10.82
C GLY A 172 38.81 -0.07 11.16
N SER A 173 37.78 -0.11 10.32
CA SER A 173 36.70 -1.08 10.50
C SER A 173 37.23 -2.51 10.18
N THR A 174 37.43 -3.30 11.24
CA THR A 174 37.90 -4.69 11.15
C THR A 174 36.79 -5.66 10.81
N ARG A 175 35.87 -5.32 9.92
CA ARG A 175 34.90 -6.29 9.42
C ARG A 175 35.59 -7.20 8.41
N TYR A 176 35.66 -8.46 8.76
CA TYR A 176 36.23 -9.57 7.97
C TYR A 176 35.40 -9.91 6.70
N GLN A 177 34.55 -8.99 6.24
CA GLN A 177 33.83 -9.11 4.99
C GLN A 177 34.44 -8.16 3.96
N PRO A 178 34.62 -8.63 2.71
CA PRO A 178 35.01 -7.72 1.64
C PRO A 178 34.01 -6.57 1.59
N PRO A 179 34.48 -5.31 1.49
CA PRO A 179 33.61 -4.16 1.44
C PRO A 179 32.63 -4.37 0.27
N LYS A 180 31.34 -4.48 0.59
CA LYS A 180 30.33 -4.31 -0.44
C LYS A 180 30.30 -2.83 -0.72
N ASP A 181 30.62 -2.44 -1.94
CA ASP A 181 30.57 -1.04 -2.36
C ASP A 181 29.14 -0.51 -2.37
N GLU A 182 28.14 -1.41 -2.34
CA GLU A 182 26.72 -1.08 -2.34
C GLU A 182 26.01 -1.80 -1.20
N GLU A 183 25.21 -1.06 -0.45
CA GLU A 183 24.33 -1.56 0.61
C GLU A 183 22.91 -1.09 0.38
N GLN A 184 21.95 -1.95 0.72
CA GLN A 184 20.53 -1.58 0.73
C GLN A 184 20.11 -1.16 2.13
N ALA A 185 19.21 -0.18 2.17
CA ALA A 185 18.60 0.27 3.41
C ALA A 185 17.13 0.61 3.21
N VAL A 186 16.41 0.68 4.31
CA VAL A 186 15.01 1.09 4.34
C VAL A 186 14.91 2.38 5.16
N ALA A 187 14.24 3.38 4.60
CA ALA A 187 13.90 4.62 5.29
C ALA A 187 12.39 4.79 5.38
N GLN A 188 11.93 5.39 6.48
CA GLN A 188 10.56 5.90 6.59
C GLN A 188 10.60 7.41 6.42
N LEU A 189 9.80 7.91 5.50
CA LEU A 189 9.72 9.33 5.16
C LEU A 189 8.39 9.91 5.61
N LEU A 190 8.44 11.15 6.11
CA LEU A 190 7.29 11.98 6.42
C LEU A 190 7.43 13.33 5.71
N THR A 191 6.39 13.72 4.99
CA THR A 191 6.30 15.08 4.43
C THR A 191 5.52 15.95 5.42
N GLN A 192 6.15 17.00 5.92
CA GLN A 192 5.56 17.99 6.82
C GLN A 192 6.02 19.37 6.40
N ASP A 193 5.11 20.35 6.34
CA ASP A 193 5.41 21.76 6.03
C ASP A 193 6.26 21.93 4.75
N ASN A 194 6.03 21.08 3.74
CA ASN A 194 6.77 21.03 2.47
C ASN A 194 8.23 20.55 2.60
N GLU A 195 8.62 19.98 3.73
CA GLU A 195 9.89 19.34 3.99
C GLU A 195 9.70 17.82 4.07
N ILE A 196 10.70 17.05 3.60
CA ILE A 196 10.68 15.58 3.69
C ILE A 196 11.67 15.17 4.77
N LEU A 197 11.14 14.58 5.83
CA LEU A 197 11.91 14.12 6.98
C LEU A 197 12.16 12.61 6.92
N VAL A 198 13.36 12.18 7.28
CA VAL A 198 13.73 10.77 7.43
C VAL A 198 13.52 10.36 8.88
N CYS A 199 12.37 9.74 9.15
CA CYS A 199 11.95 9.34 10.51
C CYS A 199 12.67 8.11 11.03
N SER A 200 13.07 7.21 10.16
CA SER A 200 13.88 6.06 10.52
C SER A 200 14.76 5.63 9.36
N TYR A 201 15.90 5.08 9.69
CA TYR A 201 16.88 4.53 8.78
C TYR A 201 17.37 3.19 9.32
N LEU A 202 17.24 2.13 8.51
CA LEU A 202 17.63 0.77 8.85
C LEU A 202 18.45 0.16 7.70
N PRO A 203 19.77 -0.02 7.88
CA PRO A 203 20.57 -0.76 6.91
C PRO A 203 20.14 -2.23 6.89
N ARG A 204 19.99 -2.80 5.68
CA ARG A 204 19.73 -4.22 5.51
C ARG A 204 21.03 -5.01 5.62
N THR A 205 21.24 -5.66 6.75
CA THR A 205 22.31 -6.61 6.89
C THR A 205 22.02 -7.87 6.06
N ALA A 206 22.97 -8.30 5.24
CA ALA A 206 22.87 -9.53 4.46
C ALA A 206 22.59 -10.73 5.40
N GLY A 207 21.42 -11.35 5.27
CA GLY A 207 21.02 -12.52 6.07
C GLY A 207 19.69 -12.40 6.84
N GLN A 208 19.02 -11.26 6.81
CA GLN A 208 17.65 -11.12 7.33
C GLN A 208 16.67 -11.36 6.17
N TYR A 209 16.27 -12.62 6.00
CA TYR A 209 15.16 -13.06 5.16
C TYR A 209 14.10 -13.71 6.05
#